data_10fd165b0f603b1df1414610cb3715b3
#
_entry.id   10fd165b0f603b1df1414610cb3715b3
#
_cell.length_a   1.000
_cell.length_b   1.000
_cell.length_c   1.000
_cell.angle_alpha   90.00
_cell.angle_beta   90.00
_cell.angle_gamma   90.00
#
_symmetry.space_group_name_H-M   'P 1'
#
loop_
_entity.id
_entity.type
_entity.pdbx_description
1 polymer ?
#
loop_
_entity_poly.entity_id
_entity_poly.type
_entity_poly.pdbx_seq_one_letter_code
_entity_poly.pdbx_strand_id
1 'polypeptide(L)'
;MNLVQSLSDLGVTNQTINSDQRQRLDTDGFIILPNVLKAKSLDLVRSQLERLYEKEGPGAGIEVHQESGARRLSDLVNKGEVFDQIYTNPRVLACIHHVIGREFKLSSLNARDALPGQGLQGLHADWGKDYDGSFHVCNSIWLLDDFSHDNGCTRLVPGSHKKRLPSKALDDPMKKHPNEEYVIAPAGSVAVFNSHTWHGGTKNTSTNLTRRAIHCYYTARENQQQLNQQEYLRYETFKRLSPAARYILDVDTN
;
A
#
# COMPACT_ATOMS: atom_id res chain seq x y z
N MET A 1 7.78 -23.54 5.32
CA MET A 1 6.72 -23.06 4.40
C MET A 1 7.38 -22.31 3.24
N ASN A 2 6.76 -22.21 2.07
CA ASN A 2 7.24 -21.39 0.95
C ASN A 2 6.13 -20.47 0.46
N LEU A 3 6.43 -19.52 -0.43
CA LEU A 3 5.46 -18.53 -0.91
C LEU A 3 4.22 -19.16 -1.56
N VAL A 4 4.41 -20.16 -2.40
CA VAL A 4 3.30 -20.81 -3.14
C VAL A 4 2.30 -21.43 -2.16
N GLN A 5 2.79 -22.15 -1.16
CA GLN A 5 1.95 -22.73 -0.11
C GLN A 5 1.27 -21.64 0.70
N SER A 6 2.00 -20.60 1.11
CA SER A 6 1.43 -19.49 1.90
C SER A 6 0.33 -18.76 1.14
N LEU A 7 0.54 -18.50 -0.15
CA LEU A 7 -0.47 -17.87 -0.99
C LEU A 7 -1.71 -18.74 -1.14
N SER A 8 -1.52 -20.06 -1.34
CA SER A 8 -2.63 -21.01 -1.41
C SER A 8 -3.44 -21.06 -0.11
N ASP A 9 -2.77 -21.13 1.04
CA ASP A 9 -3.40 -21.15 2.37
C ASP A 9 -4.15 -19.84 2.67
N LEU A 10 -3.70 -18.72 2.08
CA LEU A 10 -4.39 -17.41 2.14
C LEU A 10 -5.46 -17.25 1.05
N GLY A 11 -5.78 -18.28 0.29
CA GLY A 11 -6.87 -18.28 -0.70
C GLY A 11 -6.50 -17.74 -2.08
N VAL A 12 -5.22 -17.57 -2.39
CA VAL A 12 -4.78 -17.18 -3.73
C VAL A 12 -4.82 -18.39 -4.66
N THR A 13 -5.46 -18.22 -5.80
CA THR A 13 -5.54 -19.23 -6.88
C THR A 13 -5.14 -18.60 -8.22
N ASN A 14 -4.94 -19.40 -9.25
CA ASN A 14 -4.65 -18.92 -10.59
C ASN A 14 -5.79 -18.05 -11.18
N GLN A 15 -6.99 -18.13 -10.63
CA GLN A 15 -8.19 -17.38 -11.05
C GLN A 15 -8.45 -16.14 -10.20
N THR A 16 -7.65 -15.89 -9.14
CA THR A 16 -7.87 -14.77 -8.20
C THR A 16 -7.81 -13.41 -8.90
N ILE A 17 -6.95 -13.28 -9.91
CA ILE A 17 -6.91 -12.15 -10.85
C ILE A 17 -7.01 -12.67 -12.28
N ASN A 18 -7.79 -11.99 -13.12
CA ASN A 18 -8.01 -12.37 -14.51
C ASN A 18 -6.92 -11.83 -15.46
N SER A 19 -7.01 -12.19 -16.75
CA SER A 19 -6.07 -11.78 -17.79
C SER A 19 -5.97 -10.26 -17.95
N ASP A 20 -7.11 -9.57 -17.93
CA ASP A 20 -7.16 -8.12 -18.13
C ASP A 20 -6.50 -7.38 -16.96
N GLN A 21 -6.69 -7.87 -15.74
CA GLN A 21 -6.03 -7.33 -14.55
C GLN A 21 -4.52 -7.52 -14.60
N ARG A 22 -4.03 -8.69 -15.05
CA ARG A 22 -2.61 -8.96 -15.27
C ARG A 22 -2.05 -8.03 -16.35
N GLN A 23 -2.71 -7.94 -17.49
CA GLN A 23 -2.30 -7.07 -18.59
C GLN A 23 -2.18 -5.62 -18.13
N ARG A 24 -3.16 -5.08 -17.38
CA ARG A 24 -3.10 -3.72 -16.86
C ARG A 24 -1.94 -3.50 -15.89
N LEU A 25 -1.65 -4.45 -15.01
CA LEU A 25 -0.46 -4.39 -14.17
C LEU A 25 0.84 -4.36 -14.98
N ASP A 26 0.88 -5.10 -16.11
CA ASP A 26 2.07 -5.18 -16.98
C ASP A 26 2.25 -3.94 -17.88
N THR A 27 1.14 -3.32 -18.31
CA THR A 27 1.15 -2.17 -19.25
C THR A 27 1.12 -0.83 -18.53
N ASP A 28 0.17 -0.67 -17.60
CA ASP A 28 -0.07 0.59 -16.91
C ASP A 28 0.71 0.68 -15.61
N GLY A 29 1.03 -0.47 -15.02
CA GLY A 29 1.72 -0.59 -13.74
C GLY A 29 0.78 -0.51 -12.52
N PHE A 30 -0.55 -0.42 -12.72
CA PHE A 30 -1.51 -0.38 -11.63
C PHE A 30 -2.91 -0.85 -12.03
N ILE A 31 -3.71 -1.20 -11.03
CA ILE A 31 -5.15 -1.48 -11.16
C ILE A 31 -5.91 -0.98 -9.92
N ILE A 32 -7.21 -0.74 -10.10
CA ILE A 32 -8.14 -0.47 -8.99
C ILE A 32 -9.06 -1.67 -8.86
N LEU A 33 -9.08 -2.27 -7.66
CA LEU A 33 -9.95 -3.38 -7.28
C LEU A 33 -11.15 -2.82 -6.49
N PRO A 34 -12.37 -2.85 -7.02
CA PRO A 34 -13.53 -2.35 -6.29
C PRO A 34 -14.00 -3.34 -5.21
N ASN A 35 -14.63 -2.80 -4.16
CA ASN A 35 -15.38 -3.58 -3.14
C ASN A 35 -14.54 -4.68 -2.46
N VAL A 36 -13.27 -4.41 -2.15
CA VAL A 36 -12.40 -5.36 -1.45
C VAL A 36 -12.73 -5.40 0.03
N LEU A 37 -12.85 -4.23 0.69
CA LEU A 37 -13.40 -4.13 2.04
C LEU A 37 -14.90 -3.92 2.00
N LYS A 38 -15.65 -4.79 2.67
CA LYS A 38 -17.08 -4.64 2.85
C LYS A 38 -17.38 -3.60 3.93
N ALA A 39 -18.57 -3.00 3.90
CA ALA A 39 -18.95 -1.89 4.79
C ALA A 39 -18.62 -2.15 6.27
N LYS A 40 -19.00 -3.31 6.82
CA LYS A 40 -18.71 -3.66 8.21
C LYS A 40 -17.19 -3.67 8.52
N SER A 41 -16.38 -4.26 7.64
CA SER A 41 -14.91 -4.27 7.81
C SER A 41 -14.33 -2.86 7.69
N LEU A 42 -14.83 -2.08 6.75
CA LEU A 42 -14.40 -0.70 6.54
C LEU A 42 -14.66 0.16 7.78
N ASP A 43 -15.84 0.05 8.39
CA ASP A 43 -16.18 0.79 9.60
C ASP A 43 -15.32 0.36 10.81
N LEU A 44 -15.03 -0.93 10.95
CA LEU A 44 -14.13 -1.43 12.00
C LEU A 44 -12.69 -0.88 11.82
N VAL A 45 -12.17 -0.89 10.59
CA VAL A 45 -10.85 -0.34 10.28
C VAL A 45 -10.79 1.17 10.58
N ARG A 46 -11.77 1.93 10.10
CA ARG A 46 -11.88 3.38 10.39
C ARG A 46 -11.91 3.67 11.90
N SER A 47 -12.77 2.97 12.62
CA SER A 47 -12.92 3.15 14.08
C SER A 47 -11.63 2.82 14.82
N GLN A 48 -10.91 1.78 14.38
CA GLN A 48 -9.63 1.43 14.99
C GLN A 48 -8.55 2.48 14.70
N LEU A 49 -8.49 3.02 13.48
CA LEU A 49 -7.53 4.08 13.14
C LEU A 49 -7.76 5.34 13.98
N GLU A 50 -9.00 5.80 14.12
CA GLU A 50 -9.27 6.99 14.93
C GLU A 50 -8.89 6.78 16.41
N ARG A 51 -9.20 5.62 16.99
CA ARG A 51 -8.73 5.27 18.33
C ARG A 51 -7.20 5.28 18.46
N LEU A 52 -6.50 4.82 17.43
CA LEU A 52 -5.03 4.84 17.42
C LEU A 52 -4.49 6.26 17.31
N TYR A 53 -5.07 7.10 16.45
CA TYR A 53 -4.69 8.52 16.36
C TYR A 53 -4.88 9.26 17.68
N GLU A 54 -6.00 9.01 18.37
CA GLU A 54 -6.25 9.59 19.72
C GLU A 54 -5.23 9.08 20.74
N LYS A 55 -4.97 7.76 20.74
CA LYS A 55 -4.04 7.13 21.70
C LYS A 55 -2.59 7.56 21.52
N GLU A 56 -2.11 7.63 20.28
CA GLU A 56 -0.70 7.90 19.98
C GLU A 56 -0.42 9.40 19.89
N GLY A 57 -1.43 10.21 19.59
CA GLY A 57 -1.31 11.67 19.54
C GLY A 57 -0.14 12.15 18.67
N PRO A 58 0.72 13.06 19.19
CA PRO A 58 1.87 13.58 18.44
C PRO A 58 2.94 12.53 18.09
N GLY A 59 2.95 11.37 18.75
CA GLY A 59 3.87 10.26 18.48
C GLY A 59 3.40 9.34 17.35
N ALA A 60 2.22 9.56 16.79
CA ALA A 60 1.67 8.69 15.76
C ALA A 60 2.58 8.62 14.52
N GLY A 61 2.91 7.40 14.09
CA GLY A 61 3.73 7.14 12.91
C GLY A 61 5.26 7.16 13.11
N ILE A 62 5.73 7.39 14.32
CA ILE A 62 7.18 7.52 14.59
C ILE A 62 7.99 6.25 14.25
N GLU A 63 7.37 5.07 14.24
CA GLU A 63 8.04 3.80 13.96
C GLU A 63 8.60 3.73 12.52
N VAL A 64 8.04 4.50 11.60
CA VAL A 64 8.54 4.60 10.22
C VAL A 64 8.91 6.04 9.90
N HIS A 65 7.94 6.94 9.81
CA HIS A 65 8.19 8.37 9.66
C HIS A 65 6.90 9.17 9.88
N GLN A 66 7.07 10.41 10.29
CA GLN A 66 6.03 11.44 10.32
C GLN A 66 6.12 12.29 9.05
N GLU A 67 5.00 12.86 8.62
CA GLU A 67 4.92 13.67 7.40
C GLU A 67 4.13 14.94 7.70
N SER A 68 4.67 16.09 7.32
CA SER A 68 3.93 17.35 7.41
C SER A 68 2.73 17.33 6.45
N GLY A 69 1.56 17.76 6.93
CA GLY A 69 0.36 17.82 6.10
C GLY A 69 -0.41 16.51 5.98
N ALA A 70 -0.04 15.48 6.76
CA ALA A 70 -0.79 14.25 6.86
C ALA A 70 -0.74 13.69 8.28
N ARG A 71 -1.83 13.06 8.75
CA ARG A 71 -1.77 12.19 9.92
C ARG A 71 -1.18 10.85 9.49
N ARG A 72 -0.28 10.31 10.30
CA ARG A 72 0.38 9.02 10.02
C ARG A 72 0.20 8.06 11.18
N LEU A 73 0.05 6.78 10.86
CA LEU A 73 0.21 5.66 11.80
C LEU A 73 1.10 4.63 11.13
N SER A 74 1.97 4.03 11.88
CA SER A 74 2.85 2.94 11.41
C SER A 74 2.64 1.69 12.26
N ASP A 75 3.30 0.58 11.89
CA ASP A 75 3.22 -0.68 12.65
C ASP A 75 1.79 -1.21 12.88
N LEU A 76 0.90 -1.04 11.90
CA LEU A 76 -0.50 -1.45 12.06
C LEU A 76 -0.68 -2.96 12.27
N VAL A 77 0.27 -3.79 11.85
CA VAL A 77 0.29 -5.25 12.12
C VAL A 77 0.13 -5.52 13.61
N ASN A 78 0.77 -4.73 14.46
CA ASN A 78 0.72 -4.87 15.91
C ASN A 78 -0.44 -4.13 16.59
N LYS A 79 -1.20 -3.34 15.84
CA LYS A 79 -2.19 -2.40 16.40
C LYS A 79 -3.64 -2.85 16.28
N GLY A 80 -3.87 -4.13 15.92
CA GLY A 80 -5.20 -4.75 15.92
C GLY A 80 -5.40 -5.81 14.85
N GLU A 81 -6.14 -6.86 15.19
CA GLU A 81 -6.46 -7.97 14.27
C GLU A 81 -7.30 -7.52 13.06
N VAL A 82 -8.00 -6.40 13.19
CA VAL A 82 -8.79 -5.81 12.10
C VAL A 82 -7.93 -5.51 10.86
N PHE A 83 -6.63 -5.31 11.04
CA PHE A 83 -5.69 -5.04 9.95
C PHE A 83 -5.16 -6.32 9.28
N ASP A 84 -5.34 -7.49 9.87
CA ASP A 84 -4.79 -8.75 9.32
C ASP A 84 -5.40 -9.04 7.93
N GLN A 85 -6.70 -8.77 7.74
CA GLN A 85 -7.39 -8.91 6.45
C GLN A 85 -6.84 -8.03 5.33
N ILE A 86 -6.00 -7.02 5.64
CA ILE A 86 -5.43 -6.09 4.68
C ILE A 86 -4.19 -6.71 4.03
N TYR A 87 -3.19 -7.10 4.83
CA TYR A 87 -1.94 -7.63 4.29
C TYR A 87 -2.00 -9.12 3.92
N THR A 88 -3.10 -9.82 4.25
CA THR A 88 -3.35 -11.20 3.85
C THR A 88 -4.44 -11.35 2.78
N ASN A 89 -4.92 -10.26 2.21
CA ASN A 89 -6.02 -10.30 1.24
C ASN A 89 -5.62 -11.05 -0.04
N PRO A 90 -6.32 -12.11 -0.45
CA PRO A 90 -5.92 -12.93 -1.59
C PRO A 90 -5.90 -12.17 -2.92
N ARG A 91 -6.84 -11.24 -3.16
CA ARG A 91 -6.86 -10.47 -4.41
C ARG A 91 -5.66 -9.54 -4.53
N VAL A 92 -5.27 -8.92 -3.42
CA VAL A 92 -4.09 -8.04 -3.36
C VAL A 92 -2.82 -8.87 -3.48
N LEU A 93 -2.70 -9.96 -2.71
CA LEU A 93 -1.52 -10.84 -2.77
C LEU A 93 -1.29 -11.45 -4.17
N ALA A 94 -2.36 -11.79 -4.90
CA ALA A 94 -2.25 -12.26 -6.28
C ALA A 94 -1.66 -11.18 -7.21
N CYS A 95 -2.05 -9.91 -7.04
CA CYS A 95 -1.46 -8.80 -7.79
C CYS A 95 0.00 -8.57 -7.42
N ILE A 96 0.34 -8.58 -6.12
CA ILE A 96 1.71 -8.44 -5.62
C ILE A 96 2.61 -9.54 -6.20
N HIS A 97 2.13 -10.80 -6.13
CA HIS A 97 2.86 -11.94 -6.69
C HIS A 97 3.08 -11.79 -8.20
N HIS A 98 2.07 -11.34 -8.95
CA HIS A 98 2.19 -11.09 -10.38
C HIS A 98 3.24 -10.02 -10.69
N VAL A 99 3.24 -8.91 -9.95
CA VAL A 99 4.16 -7.78 -10.18
C VAL A 99 5.60 -8.13 -9.80
N ILE A 100 5.83 -8.68 -8.60
CA ILE A 100 7.21 -8.96 -8.12
C ILE A 100 7.78 -10.21 -8.80
N GLY A 101 6.93 -11.20 -9.13
CA GLY A 101 7.28 -12.40 -9.90
C GLY A 101 8.20 -13.38 -9.20
N ARG A 102 8.49 -13.19 -7.89
CA ARG A 102 9.34 -14.04 -7.06
C ARG A 102 8.95 -13.94 -5.59
N GLU A 103 9.73 -14.56 -4.71
CA GLU A 103 9.54 -14.48 -3.25
C GLU A 103 9.44 -13.03 -2.77
N PHE A 104 8.44 -12.72 -1.96
CA PHE A 104 8.22 -11.40 -1.40
C PHE A 104 7.75 -11.48 0.07
N LYS A 105 7.76 -10.33 0.72
CA LYS A 105 7.31 -10.14 2.09
C LYS A 105 6.67 -8.77 2.29
N LEU A 106 5.86 -8.62 3.32
CA LEU A 106 5.37 -7.32 3.76
C LEU A 106 6.55 -6.47 4.23
N SER A 107 6.67 -5.27 3.72
CA SER A 107 7.68 -4.31 4.15
C SER A 107 7.17 -3.40 5.26
N SER A 108 5.93 -2.90 5.12
CA SER A 108 5.26 -2.11 6.16
C SER A 108 3.75 -2.04 5.93
N LEU A 109 3.02 -1.75 6.99
CA LEU A 109 1.58 -1.49 6.97
C LEU A 109 1.31 -0.20 7.73
N ASN A 110 1.02 0.88 7.00
CA ASN A 110 0.94 2.23 7.55
C ASN A 110 -0.35 2.93 7.08
N ALA A 111 -0.91 3.80 7.93
CA ALA A 111 -1.97 4.71 7.51
C ALA A 111 -1.43 6.09 7.13
N ARG A 112 -2.11 6.73 6.20
CA ARG A 112 -1.89 8.12 5.79
C ARG A 112 -3.23 8.80 5.53
N ASP A 113 -3.41 9.93 6.17
CA ASP A 113 -4.61 10.75 6.02
C ASP A 113 -4.20 12.18 5.63
N ALA A 114 -4.40 12.54 4.37
CA ALA A 114 -4.04 13.85 3.84
C ALA A 114 -4.97 14.93 4.41
N LEU A 115 -4.40 15.88 5.15
CA LEU A 115 -5.16 16.95 5.80
C LEU A 115 -5.68 17.98 4.78
N PRO A 116 -6.84 18.62 5.05
CA PRO A 116 -7.36 19.71 4.24
C PRO A 116 -6.30 20.80 3.97
N GLY A 117 -6.20 21.24 2.73
CA GLY A 117 -5.22 22.22 2.26
C GLY A 117 -3.81 21.69 2.03
N GLN A 118 -3.54 20.43 2.33
CA GLN A 118 -2.19 19.83 2.37
C GLN A 118 -2.11 18.52 1.59
N GLY A 119 -1.07 17.71 1.82
CA GLY A 119 -0.92 16.36 1.31
C GLY A 119 -0.33 16.23 -0.09
N LEU A 120 0.05 17.34 -0.76
CA LEU A 120 0.69 17.30 -2.07
C LEU A 120 2.07 16.63 -1.99
N GLN A 121 2.31 15.69 -2.89
CA GLN A 121 3.60 15.05 -3.08
C GLN A 121 4.07 15.20 -4.53
N GLY A 122 5.37 15.38 -4.72
CA GLY A 122 5.98 15.25 -6.03
C GLY A 122 5.86 13.81 -6.56
N LEU A 123 5.86 13.65 -7.87
CA LEU A 123 5.95 12.33 -8.47
C LEU A 123 7.25 11.65 -8.04
N HIS A 124 7.13 10.44 -7.50
CA HIS A 124 8.24 9.61 -7.04
C HIS A 124 7.98 8.14 -7.40
N ALA A 125 8.99 7.32 -7.26
CA ALA A 125 8.89 5.87 -7.24
C ALA A 125 9.37 5.41 -5.86
N ASP A 126 8.70 4.41 -5.27
CA ASP A 126 9.10 3.88 -3.95
C ASP A 126 10.43 3.12 -4.02
N TRP A 127 10.76 2.55 -5.18
CA TRP A 127 12.08 2.00 -5.44
C TRP A 127 13.06 3.09 -5.85
N GLY A 128 14.05 3.36 -5.00
CA GLY A 128 14.99 4.48 -5.15
C GLY A 128 16.05 4.33 -6.26
N LYS A 129 15.87 3.36 -7.19
CA LYS A 129 16.80 3.08 -8.30
C LYS A 129 16.03 3.05 -9.62
N ASP A 130 16.75 3.29 -10.72
CA ASP A 130 16.20 3.10 -12.06
C ASP A 130 15.80 1.63 -12.28
N TYR A 131 14.89 1.38 -13.22
CA TYR A 131 14.50 0.02 -13.59
C TYR A 131 15.69 -0.76 -14.15
N ASP A 132 15.93 -1.93 -13.60
CA ASP A 132 17.06 -2.81 -13.90
C ASP A 132 16.67 -4.14 -14.57
N GLY A 133 15.42 -4.25 -15.03
CA GLY A 133 14.85 -5.48 -15.59
C GLY A 133 14.00 -6.27 -14.60
N SER A 134 13.98 -5.88 -13.32
CA SER A 134 13.21 -6.55 -12.25
C SER A 134 12.35 -5.55 -11.48
N PHE A 135 11.25 -6.04 -10.92
CA PHE A 135 10.42 -5.25 -10.00
C PHE A 135 10.68 -5.71 -8.56
N HIS A 136 11.00 -4.77 -7.71
CA HIS A 136 11.45 -5.04 -6.34
C HIS A 136 10.39 -4.75 -5.29
N VAL A 137 9.45 -3.87 -5.61
CA VAL A 137 8.46 -3.35 -4.66
C VAL A 137 7.09 -3.19 -5.32
N CYS A 138 6.04 -3.44 -4.54
CA CYS A 138 4.67 -3.27 -4.97
C CYS A 138 3.84 -2.80 -3.77
N ASN A 139 2.96 -1.84 -3.98
CA ASN A 139 2.15 -1.26 -2.93
C ASN A 139 0.65 -1.46 -3.22
N SER A 140 -0.14 -1.42 -2.17
CA SER A 140 -1.59 -1.32 -2.27
C SER A 140 -2.10 -0.20 -1.38
N ILE A 141 -2.87 0.72 -1.96
CA ILE A 141 -3.54 1.80 -1.23
C ILE A 141 -4.99 1.37 -1.01
N TRP A 142 -5.35 1.20 0.25
CA TRP A 142 -6.68 0.84 0.69
C TRP A 142 -7.46 2.11 0.99
N LEU A 143 -8.48 2.36 0.20
CA LEU A 143 -9.28 3.57 0.28
C LEU A 143 -10.28 3.41 1.43
N LEU A 144 -10.07 4.15 2.50
CA LEU A 144 -10.98 4.13 3.64
C LEU A 144 -12.06 5.21 3.55
N ASP A 145 -11.88 6.20 2.68
CA ASP A 145 -12.87 7.19 2.27
C ASP A 145 -13.00 7.16 0.74
N ASP A 146 -14.05 7.73 0.20
CA ASP A 146 -14.15 7.93 -1.24
C ASP A 146 -13.00 8.84 -1.70
N PHE A 147 -12.25 8.40 -2.71
CA PHE A 147 -11.21 9.25 -3.29
C PHE A 147 -11.80 10.05 -4.44
N SER A 148 -11.60 11.36 -4.40
CA SER A 148 -12.03 12.33 -5.41
C SER A 148 -10.89 13.27 -5.78
N HIS A 149 -11.09 14.06 -6.82
CA HIS A 149 -10.11 15.10 -7.21
C HIS A 149 -9.85 16.12 -6.11
N ASP A 150 -10.82 16.35 -5.22
CA ASP A 150 -10.79 17.43 -4.25
C ASP A 150 -10.11 17.05 -2.94
N ASN A 151 -10.09 15.76 -2.58
CA ASN A 151 -9.65 15.33 -1.26
C ASN A 151 -8.22 14.75 -1.22
N GLY A 152 -7.41 15.01 -2.24
CA GLY A 152 -6.00 14.61 -2.24
C GLY A 152 -5.78 13.17 -2.69
N CYS A 153 -6.48 12.72 -3.72
CA CYS A 153 -6.32 11.39 -4.29
C CYS A 153 -4.89 11.13 -4.77
N THR A 154 -4.56 9.87 -4.96
CA THR A 154 -3.28 9.48 -5.55
C THR A 154 -3.32 9.69 -7.06
N ARG A 155 -2.25 10.27 -7.62
CA ARG A 155 -1.97 10.33 -9.06
C ARG A 155 -0.89 9.33 -9.43
N LEU A 156 -1.01 8.72 -10.60
CA LEU A 156 -0.04 7.76 -11.15
C LEU A 156 0.20 8.08 -12.63
N VAL A 157 1.39 7.77 -13.13
CA VAL A 157 1.71 7.90 -14.55
C VAL A 157 1.76 6.51 -15.18
N PRO A 158 0.77 6.09 -15.98
CA PRO A 158 0.74 4.76 -16.60
C PRO A 158 2.01 4.45 -17.39
N GLY A 159 2.50 3.22 -17.30
CA GLY A 159 3.66 2.73 -18.03
C GLY A 159 5.01 3.31 -17.58
N SER A 160 5.04 4.11 -16.51
CA SER A 160 6.29 4.71 -16.02
C SER A 160 7.16 3.76 -15.18
N HIS A 161 6.62 2.61 -14.75
CA HIS A 161 7.33 1.63 -13.92
C HIS A 161 8.57 0.98 -14.62
N LYS A 162 8.70 1.14 -15.94
CA LYS A 162 9.85 0.69 -16.74
C LYS A 162 10.79 1.83 -17.14
N LYS A 163 10.59 3.01 -16.58
CA LYS A 163 11.38 4.21 -16.88
C LYS A 163 12.42 4.49 -15.79
N ARG A 164 13.23 5.51 -16.02
CA ARG A 164 14.14 6.07 -15.00
C ARG A 164 13.34 6.72 -13.87
N LEU A 165 14.00 7.00 -12.75
CA LEU A 165 13.37 7.72 -11.64
C LEU A 165 12.80 9.07 -12.08
N PRO A 166 11.66 9.52 -11.52
CA PRO A 166 11.07 10.83 -11.83
C PRO A 166 12.05 11.98 -11.64
N SER A 167 12.86 11.92 -10.58
CA SER A 167 13.90 12.93 -10.30
C SER A 167 15.01 13.04 -11.35
N LYS A 168 15.12 12.04 -12.22
CA LYS A 168 16.08 12.00 -13.35
C LYS A 168 15.40 12.24 -14.71
N ALA A 169 14.09 12.10 -14.78
CA ALA A 169 13.33 12.12 -16.03
C ALA A 169 12.44 13.36 -16.19
N LEU A 170 12.13 14.05 -15.10
CA LEU A 170 11.25 15.21 -15.07
C LEU A 170 12.03 16.45 -14.59
N ASP A 171 11.80 17.58 -15.23
CA ASP A 171 12.36 18.86 -14.79
C ASP A 171 11.81 19.29 -13.43
N ASP A 172 10.54 19.00 -13.18
CA ASP A 172 9.87 19.30 -11.90
C ASP A 172 8.82 18.23 -11.57
N PRO A 173 9.14 17.29 -10.67
CA PRO A 173 8.20 16.27 -10.22
C PRO A 173 6.95 16.80 -9.49
N MET A 174 6.95 18.04 -9.03
CA MET A 174 5.79 18.66 -8.39
C MET A 174 4.69 19.05 -9.39
N LYS A 175 5.07 19.32 -10.63
CA LYS A 175 4.12 19.68 -11.69
C LYS A 175 3.22 18.53 -12.09
N LYS A 176 2.08 18.90 -12.66
CA LYS A 176 1.17 17.95 -13.30
C LYS A 176 1.84 17.31 -14.51
N HIS A 177 1.85 15.96 -14.55
CA HIS A 177 2.33 15.23 -15.71
C HIS A 177 1.20 15.09 -16.75
N PRO A 178 1.44 15.28 -18.08
CA PRO A 178 0.38 15.28 -19.09
C PRO A 178 -0.40 13.93 -19.16
N ASN A 179 0.25 12.83 -18.81
CA ASN A 179 -0.33 11.50 -18.86
C ASN A 179 -0.65 10.94 -17.44
N GLU A 180 -0.78 11.80 -16.41
CA GLU A 180 -1.15 11.29 -15.10
C GLU A 180 -2.62 10.92 -15.03
N GLU A 181 -2.90 9.82 -14.37
CA GLU A 181 -4.23 9.36 -14.02
C GLU A 181 -4.44 9.43 -12.50
N TYR A 182 -5.71 9.45 -12.09
CA TYR A 182 -6.08 9.63 -10.70
C TYR A 182 -6.79 8.40 -10.16
N VAL A 183 -6.45 8.00 -8.95
CA VAL A 183 -7.19 6.97 -8.21
C VAL A 183 -8.47 7.60 -7.69
N ILE A 184 -9.53 7.49 -8.48
CA ILE A 184 -10.89 7.91 -8.11
C ILE A 184 -11.73 6.65 -7.95
N ALA A 185 -12.16 6.37 -6.73
CA ALA A 185 -12.97 5.18 -6.43
C ALA A 185 -13.65 5.31 -5.06
N PRO A 186 -14.75 4.58 -4.84
CA PRO A 186 -15.44 4.57 -3.56
C PRO A 186 -14.61 3.88 -2.47
N ALA A 187 -14.87 4.24 -1.24
CA ALA A 187 -14.33 3.58 -0.05
C ALA A 187 -14.52 2.06 -0.10
N GLY A 188 -13.57 1.31 0.43
CA GLY A 188 -13.50 -0.14 0.32
C GLY A 188 -12.83 -0.66 -0.96
N SER A 189 -12.49 0.23 -1.91
CA SER A 189 -11.65 -0.11 -3.07
C SER A 189 -10.17 -0.16 -2.67
N VAL A 190 -9.36 -0.83 -3.50
CA VAL A 190 -7.91 -0.91 -3.34
C VAL A 190 -7.24 -0.60 -4.67
N ALA A 191 -6.33 0.36 -4.68
CA ALA A 191 -5.41 0.56 -5.80
C ALA A 191 -4.14 -0.25 -5.55
N VAL A 192 -3.83 -1.21 -6.42
CA VAL A 192 -2.57 -1.96 -6.38
C VAL A 192 -1.69 -1.46 -7.50
N PHE A 193 -0.45 -1.13 -7.19
CA PHE A 193 0.49 -0.61 -8.18
C PHE A 193 1.91 -1.12 -7.96
N ASN A 194 2.58 -1.37 -9.07
CA ASN A 194 4.01 -1.55 -9.10
C ASN A 194 4.68 -0.27 -8.59
N SER A 195 5.38 -0.34 -7.47
CA SER A 195 5.93 0.85 -6.81
C SER A 195 7.13 1.49 -7.52
N HIS A 196 7.53 0.95 -8.69
CA HIS A 196 8.37 1.66 -9.66
C HIS A 196 7.56 2.68 -10.49
N THR A 197 6.21 2.56 -10.55
CA THR A 197 5.34 3.53 -11.21
C THR A 197 5.46 4.89 -10.54
N TRP A 198 5.63 5.94 -11.34
CA TRP A 198 5.65 7.32 -10.85
C TRP A 198 4.29 7.68 -10.26
N HIS A 199 4.28 8.06 -9.01
CA HIS A 199 3.05 8.37 -8.28
C HIS A 199 3.27 9.46 -7.23
N GLY A 200 2.18 9.96 -6.68
CA GLY A 200 2.19 10.93 -5.59
C GLY A 200 0.79 11.32 -5.16
N GLY A 201 0.66 11.88 -3.97
CA GLY A 201 -0.59 12.47 -3.50
C GLY A 201 -0.86 13.81 -4.18
N THR A 202 -2.10 14.07 -4.57
CA THR A 202 -2.53 15.43 -4.93
C THR A 202 -2.82 16.26 -3.67
N LYS A 203 -2.94 17.57 -3.82
CA LYS A 203 -3.35 18.43 -2.72
C LYS A 203 -4.81 18.15 -2.34
N ASN A 204 -5.10 17.97 -1.06
CA ASN A 204 -6.46 17.98 -0.56
C ASN A 204 -6.98 19.41 -0.55
N THR A 205 -7.78 19.78 -1.53
CA THR A 205 -8.34 21.14 -1.69
C THR A 205 -9.67 21.33 -0.96
N SER A 206 -10.20 20.27 -0.38
CA SER A 206 -11.43 20.35 0.44
C SER A 206 -11.17 21.13 1.74
N THR A 207 -12.24 21.62 2.32
CA THR A 207 -12.18 22.34 3.61
C THR A 207 -12.31 21.42 4.81
N ASN A 208 -12.93 20.25 4.64
CA ASN A 208 -13.31 19.38 5.77
C ASN A 208 -13.33 17.87 5.43
N LEU A 209 -12.97 17.45 4.24
CA LEU A 209 -12.94 16.04 3.88
C LEU A 209 -11.62 15.41 4.32
N THR A 210 -11.72 14.29 4.98
CA THR A 210 -10.57 13.40 5.22
C THR A 210 -10.32 12.51 4.02
N ARG A 211 -9.10 12.04 3.88
CA ARG A 211 -8.72 11.06 2.85
C ARG A 211 -7.83 10.01 3.50
N ARG A 212 -8.47 9.19 4.34
CA ARG A 212 -7.79 8.09 5.03
C ARG A 212 -7.47 6.97 4.05
N ALA A 213 -6.25 6.52 4.10
CA ALA A 213 -5.78 5.34 3.39
C ALA A 213 -4.87 4.49 4.25
N ILE A 214 -4.84 3.18 3.95
CA ILE A 214 -3.77 2.31 4.44
C ILE A 214 -2.89 1.95 3.25
N HIS A 215 -1.59 2.12 3.42
CA HIS A 215 -0.55 1.68 2.51
C HIS A 215 -0.01 0.34 3.00
N CYS A 216 -0.18 -0.69 2.19
CA CYS A 216 0.33 -2.04 2.46
C CYS A 216 1.44 -2.30 1.45
N TYR A 217 2.67 -2.12 1.88
CA TYR A 217 3.87 -2.09 1.06
C TYR A 217 4.63 -3.40 1.14
N TYR A 218 4.84 -4.02 -0.02
CA TYR A 218 5.56 -5.28 -0.16
C TYR A 218 6.88 -5.08 -0.88
N THR A 219 7.85 -5.92 -0.54
CA THR A 219 9.16 -5.94 -1.18
C THR A 219 9.57 -7.37 -1.50
N ALA A 220 10.42 -7.55 -2.53
CA ALA A 220 11.06 -8.82 -2.78
C ALA A 220 11.79 -9.29 -1.51
N ARG A 221 11.77 -10.60 -1.24
CA ARG A 221 12.19 -11.15 0.08
C ARG A 221 13.64 -10.87 0.42
N GLU A 222 14.50 -10.73 -0.57
CA GLU A 222 15.92 -10.38 -0.41
C GLU A 222 16.17 -8.94 0.06
N ASN A 223 15.18 -8.05 -0.08
CA ASN A 223 15.32 -6.66 0.33
C ASN A 223 15.02 -6.48 1.83
N GLN A 224 15.52 -5.40 2.40
CA GLN A 224 15.16 -4.99 3.76
C GLN A 224 13.70 -4.51 3.81
N GLN A 225 13.01 -4.81 4.90
CA GLN A 225 11.70 -4.25 5.21
C GLN A 225 11.85 -2.79 5.65
N GLN A 226 10.87 -1.95 5.35
CA GLN A 226 10.79 -0.59 5.90
C GLN A 226 10.60 -0.62 7.43
N LEU A 227 9.86 -1.62 7.93
CA LEU A 227 9.74 -1.94 9.34
C LEU A 227 10.09 -3.41 9.54
N ASN A 228 11.18 -3.71 10.24
CA ASN A 228 11.63 -5.09 10.47
C ASN A 228 10.62 -5.84 11.36
N GLN A 229 9.81 -6.69 10.75
CA GLN A 229 8.77 -7.41 11.48
C GLN A 229 9.33 -8.41 12.51
N GLN A 230 10.53 -8.95 12.31
CA GLN A 230 11.17 -9.84 13.29
C GLN A 230 11.50 -9.11 14.60
N GLU A 231 11.83 -7.83 14.52
CA GLU A 231 12.14 -7.00 15.70
C GLU A 231 10.90 -6.39 16.35
N TYR A 232 9.90 -6.03 15.53
CA TYR A 232 8.72 -5.29 15.99
C TYR A 232 7.54 -6.17 16.37
N LEU A 233 7.42 -7.40 15.84
CA LEU A 233 6.26 -8.24 16.05
C LEU A 233 6.08 -8.61 17.52
N ARG A 234 4.95 -8.22 18.09
CA ARG A 234 4.62 -8.50 19.48
C ARG A 234 4.14 -9.94 19.63
N TYR A 235 4.43 -10.55 20.78
CA TYR A 235 4.05 -11.92 21.09
C TYR A 235 2.54 -12.18 20.90
N GLU A 236 1.67 -11.29 21.36
CA GLU A 236 0.22 -11.43 21.20
C GLU A 236 -0.22 -11.35 19.73
N THR A 237 0.47 -10.56 18.92
CA THR A 237 0.26 -10.53 17.46
C THR A 237 0.69 -11.85 16.85
N PHE A 238 1.91 -12.30 17.17
CA PHE A 238 2.42 -13.59 16.67
C PHE A 238 1.48 -14.75 16.93
N LYS A 239 0.91 -14.86 18.14
CA LYS A 239 0.02 -15.96 18.54
C LYS A 239 -1.24 -16.06 17.67
N ARG A 240 -1.82 -14.93 17.25
CA ARG A 240 -3.06 -14.92 16.46
C ARG A 240 -2.83 -15.21 14.97
N LEU A 241 -1.61 -15.05 14.48
CA LEU A 241 -1.31 -15.18 13.05
C LEU A 241 -1.22 -16.63 12.60
N SER A 242 -1.83 -16.92 11.45
CA SER A 242 -1.63 -18.21 10.77
C SER A 242 -0.17 -18.37 10.31
N PRO A 243 0.33 -19.61 10.11
CA PRO A 243 1.65 -19.82 9.53
C PRO A 243 1.86 -19.08 8.20
N ALA A 244 0.84 -19.05 7.35
CA ALA A 244 0.90 -18.34 6.08
C ALA A 244 1.04 -16.82 6.25
N ALA A 245 0.33 -16.21 7.20
CA ALA A 245 0.47 -14.79 7.52
C ALA A 245 1.86 -14.48 8.08
N ARG A 246 2.41 -15.35 8.96
CA ARG A 246 3.78 -15.22 9.47
C ARG A 246 4.82 -15.27 8.36
N TYR A 247 4.61 -16.14 7.37
CA TYR A 247 5.49 -16.22 6.20
C TYR A 247 5.50 -14.90 5.41
N ILE A 248 4.32 -14.31 5.17
CA ILE A 248 4.21 -13.01 4.48
C ILE A 248 4.90 -11.88 5.28
N LEU A 249 4.89 -11.95 6.61
CA LEU A 249 5.59 -10.99 7.47
C LEU A 249 7.11 -11.24 7.58
N ASP A 250 7.61 -12.36 7.08
CA ASP A 250 9.01 -12.82 7.27
C ASP A 250 9.37 -13.08 8.75
N VAL A 251 8.41 -13.58 9.52
CA VAL A 251 8.55 -13.89 10.96
C VAL A 251 8.31 -15.37 11.25
N ASP A 252 8.40 -16.19 10.24
CA ASP A 252 8.33 -17.65 10.38
C ASP A 252 9.67 -18.13 10.95
N THR A 253 9.74 -18.18 12.25
CA THR A 253 10.90 -18.75 12.95
C THR A 253 10.77 -20.24 12.97
N ASN A 254 11.79 -20.91 12.52
CA ASN A 254 12.04 -22.36 12.65
C ASN A 254 11.70 -22.91 14.04
#